data_955047f1f552a27eb7f1da982a50ef2d
#
_entry.id   955047f1f552a27eb7f1da982a50ef2d
#
_cell.length_a   1.000
_cell.length_b   1.000
_cell.length_c   1.000
_cell.angle_alpha   90.00
_cell.angle_beta   90.00
_cell.angle_gamma   90.00
#
_symmetry.space_group_name_H-M   'P 1'
#
loop_
_entity.id
_entity.type
_entity.pdbx_description
1 polymer ?
#
loop_
_entity_poly.entity_id
_entity_poly.type
_entity_poly.pdbx_seq_one_letter_code
_entity_poly.pdbx_strand_id
1 'polypeptide(L)'
;RNEIKAQKIADKVKGSNLDEIASEFNLEVQTSLSVNMKSPVISGVGNEPSVVGYAMGLSKDVTSKAIVGNTGVFYIYVTDKRISSGIQNYSNMINVINATRSGNVRAGSYNALKDNAEIEDFRSMFY
;
A
#
# COMPACT_ATOMS: atom_id res chain seq x y z
N ARG A 1 -19.15 7.97 13.92
CA ARG A 1 -20.58 7.65 13.58
C ARG A 1 -20.68 6.35 12.74
N ASN A 2 -19.71 6.07 11.88
CA ASN A 2 -19.69 4.83 11.08
C ASN A 2 -19.25 3.62 11.89
N GLU A 3 -18.32 3.77 12.84
CA GLU A 3 -17.87 2.69 13.74
C GLU A 3 -18.99 2.11 14.59
N ILE A 4 -19.89 2.98 15.12
CA ILE A 4 -21.03 2.52 15.94
C ILE A 4 -22.05 1.74 15.09
N LYS A 5 -22.23 2.12 13.83
CA LYS A 5 -23.08 1.36 12.89
C LYS A 5 -22.43 0.03 12.51
N ALA A 6 -21.13 0.02 12.31
CA ALA A 6 -20.37 -1.19 12.02
C ALA A 6 -20.43 -2.19 13.19
N GLN A 7 -20.28 -1.71 14.41
CA GLN A 7 -20.41 -2.56 15.60
C GLN A 7 -21.79 -3.19 15.70
N LYS A 8 -22.85 -2.42 15.46
CA LYS A 8 -24.24 -2.94 15.46
C LYS A 8 -24.51 -3.97 14.35
N ILE A 9 -23.83 -3.85 13.22
CA ILE A 9 -23.91 -4.84 12.14
C ILE A 9 -23.10 -6.09 12.53
N ALA A 10 -21.89 -5.92 13.08
CA ALA A 10 -21.07 -7.02 13.56
C ALA A 10 -21.77 -7.86 14.63
N ASP A 11 -22.51 -7.22 15.54
CA ASP A 11 -23.27 -7.90 16.61
C ASP A 11 -24.47 -8.68 16.09
N LYS A 12 -24.98 -8.34 14.91
CA LYS A 12 -26.10 -9.04 14.26
C LYS A 12 -25.67 -10.25 13.45
N VAL A 13 -24.42 -10.28 13.00
CA VAL A 13 -23.90 -11.37 12.18
C VAL A 13 -23.64 -12.60 13.04
N LYS A 14 -24.41 -13.63 12.84
CA LYS A 14 -24.29 -14.93 13.55
C LYS A 14 -23.58 -15.99 12.70
N GLY A 15 -23.40 -15.75 11.41
CA GLY A 15 -22.79 -16.70 10.47
C GLY A 15 -21.27 -16.73 10.60
N SER A 16 -20.69 -17.91 10.52
CA SER A 16 -19.24 -18.12 10.48
C SER A 16 -18.68 -18.16 9.06
N ASN A 17 -19.55 -18.28 8.06
CA ASN A 17 -19.20 -18.41 6.65
C ASN A 17 -19.66 -17.18 5.86
N LEU A 18 -18.85 -16.77 4.87
CA LEU A 18 -19.13 -15.58 4.07
C LEU A 18 -20.45 -15.67 3.31
N ASP A 19 -20.79 -16.86 2.80
CA ASP A 19 -22.02 -17.12 2.05
C ASP A 19 -23.27 -17.02 2.95
N GLU A 20 -23.18 -17.45 4.20
CA GLU A 20 -24.25 -17.30 5.17
C GLU A 20 -24.51 -15.84 5.50
N ILE A 21 -23.43 -15.07 5.70
CA ILE A 21 -23.50 -13.63 5.97
C ILE A 21 -24.12 -12.90 4.76
N ALA A 22 -23.68 -13.23 3.56
CA ALA A 22 -24.21 -12.65 2.33
C ALA A 22 -25.70 -12.91 2.17
N SER A 23 -26.13 -14.14 2.43
CA SER A 23 -27.55 -14.54 2.38
C SER A 23 -28.40 -13.82 3.42
N GLU A 24 -27.90 -13.65 4.64
CA GLU A 24 -28.61 -12.96 5.74
C GLU A 24 -28.90 -11.49 5.39
N PHE A 25 -27.97 -10.84 4.69
CA PHE A 25 -28.11 -9.43 4.27
C PHE A 25 -28.59 -9.25 2.83
N ASN A 26 -28.93 -10.34 2.12
CA ASN A 26 -29.34 -10.33 0.73
C ASN A 26 -28.31 -9.63 -0.19
N LEU A 27 -27.03 -9.93 0.03
CA LEU A 27 -25.87 -9.41 -0.68
C LEU A 27 -25.21 -10.51 -1.52
N GLU A 28 -24.49 -10.10 -2.55
CA GLU A 28 -23.68 -11.00 -3.36
C GLU A 28 -22.20 -10.98 -2.91
N VAL A 29 -21.59 -12.17 -2.85
CA VAL A 29 -20.15 -12.29 -2.60
C VAL A 29 -19.38 -11.89 -3.85
N GLN A 30 -18.54 -10.88 -3.76
CA GLN A 30 -17.69 -10.42 -4.84
C GLN A 30 -16.26 -10.93 -4.67
N THR A 31 -15.66 -11.39 -5.77
CA THR A 31 -14.26 -11.83 -5.77
C THR A 31 -13.37 -10.72 -6.29
N SER A 32 -12.35 -10.35 -5.53
CA SER A 32 -11.32 -9.40 -5.94
C SER A 32 -9.99 -10.12 -6.15
N LEU A 33 -9.42 -9.96 -7.34
CA LEU A 33 -8.15 -10.58 -7.71
C LEU A 33 -6.99 -9.59 -7.52
N SER A 34 -5.84 -10.12 -7.12
CA SER A 34 -4.56 -9.38 -7.11
C SER A 34 -4.54 -8.11 -6.25
N VAL A 35 -5.15 -8.16 -5.08
CA VAL A 35 -5.10 -7.08 -4.09
C VAL A 35 -3.72 -7.02 -3.44
N ASN A 36 -3.14 -5.83 -3.31
CA ASN A 36 -1.82 -5.64 -2.71
C ASN A 36 -1.74 -4.32 -1.91
N MET A 37 -0.76 -4.22 -0.99
CA MET A 37 -0.59 -3.04 -0.14
C MET A 37 -0.09 -1.79 -0.88
N LYS A 38 0.59 -1.95 -2.01
CA LYS A 38 1.10 -0.82 -2.80
C LYS A 38 -0.03 -0.07 -3.51
N SER A 39 -1.07 -0.80 -3.89
CA SER A 39 -2.28 -0.25 -4.47
C SER A 39 -3.49 -0.91 -3.81
N PRO A 40 -3.98 -0.37 -2.66
CA PRO A 40 -5.02 -1.00 -1.87
C PRO A 40 -6.42 -0.73 -2.42
N VAL A 41 -6.60 -1.06 -3.69
CA VAL A 41 -7.87 -0.92 -4.42
C VAL A 41 -8.56 -2.27 -4.51
N ILE A 42 -9.82 -2.30 -4.10
CA ILE A 42 -10.71 -3.46 -4.23
C ILE A 42 -11.62 -3.23 -5.44
N SER A 43 -11.68 -4.19 -6.35
CA SER A 43 -12.53 -4.11 -7.54
C SER A 43 -13.99 -3.93 -7.15
N GLY A 44 -14.66 -2.95 -7.75
CA GLY A 44 -16.06 -2.62 -7.47
C GLY A 44 -16.33 -1.78 -6.21
N VAL A 45 -15.31 -1.58 -5.35
CA VAL A 45 -15.45 -0.83 -4.09
C VAL A 45 -14.61 0.44 -4.07
N GLY A 46 -13.37 0.37 -4.55
CA GLY A 46 -12.44 1.49 -4.55
C GLY A 46 -11.27 1.32 -3.60
N ASN A 47 -10.74 2.44 -3.10
CA ASN A 47 -9.54 2.47 -2.26
C ASN A 47 -9.88 2.20 -0.79
N GLU A 48 -9.52 1.00 -0.30
CA GLU A 48 -9.82 0.50 1.03
C GLU A 48 -8.56 -0.04 1.74
N PRO A 49 -7.62 0.83 2.14
CA PRO A 49 -6.34 0.41 2.71
C PRO A 49 -6.50 -0.38 4.02
N SER A 50 -7.48 -0.03 4.85
CA SER A 50 -7.76 -0.75 6.11
C SER A 50 -8.19 -2.18 5.86
N VAL A 51 -9.06 -2.41 4.89
CA VAL A 51 -9.58 -3.74 4.51
C VAL A 51 -8.45 -4.58 3.90
N VAL A 52 -7.67 -4.00 2.99
CA VAL A 52 -6.53 -4.66 2.36
C VAL A 52 -5.45 -5.01 3.39
N GLY A 53 -5.14 -4.07 4.30
CA GLY A 53 -4.19 -4.33 5.39
C GLY A 53 -4.63 -5.49 6.28
N TYR A 54 -5.91 -5.56 6.61
CA TYR A 54 -6.47 -6.66 7.40
C TYR A 54 -6.40 -7.99 6.64
N ALA A 55 -6.72 -7.99 5.33
CA ALA A 55 -6.61 -9.17 4.47
C ALA A 55 -5.18 -9.73 4.42
N MET A 56 -4.18 -8.86 4.38
CA MET A 56 -2.77 -9.29 4.41
C MET A 56 -2.35 -9.91 5.73
N GLY A 57 -2.98 -9.55 6.84
CA GLY A 57 -2.76 -10.15 8.17
C GLY A 57 -3.46 -11.49 8.37
N LEU A 58 -4.55 -11.76 7.63
CA LEU A 58 -5.30 -13.00 7.75
C LEU A 58 -4.53 -14.19 7.17
N SER A 59 -4.79 -15.36 7.74
CA SER A 59 -4.37 -16.63 7.16
C SER A 59 -5.28 -17.02 5.99
N LYS A 60 -4.78 -17.89 5.11
CA LYS A 60 -5.58 -18.50 4.06
C LYS A 60 -6.75 -19.30 4.68
N ASP A 61 -7.88 -19.32 3.97
CA ASP A 61 -9.09 -20.07 4.31
C ASP A 61 -9.75 -19.62 5.64
N VAL A 62 -9.57 -18.36 6.02
CA VAL A 62 -10.17 -17.76 7.22
C VAL A 62 -11.09 -16.61 6.82
N THR A 63 -12.31 -16.60 7.39
CA THR A 63 -13.24 -15.46 7.29
C THR A 63 -12.89 -14.41 8.34
N SER A 64 -12.87 -13.13 7.95
CA SER A 64 -12.61 -12.04 8.87
C SER A 64 -13.80 -11.75 9.78
N LYS A 65 -13.54 -11.03 10.86
CA LYS A 65 -14.56 -10.25 11.57
C LYS A 65 -14.96 -9.04 10.74
N ALA A 66 -15.99 -8.33 11.19
CA ALA A 66 -16.39 -7.06 10.58
C ALA A 66 -15.22 -6.05 10.55
N ILE A 67 -14.87 -5.57 9.38
CA ILE A 67 -13.82 -4.58 9.16
C ILE A 67 -14.49 -3.28 8.74
N VAL A 68 -14.17 -2.19 9.43
CA VAL A 68 -14.65 -0.86 9.06
C VAL A 68 -13.71 -0.28 8.03
N GLY A 69 -14.20 -0.11 6.80
CA GLY A 69 -13.50 0.57 5.71
C GLY A 69 -13.95 2.02 5.53
N ASN A 70 -13.47 2.65 4.48
CA ASN A 70 -13.82 4.02 4.13
C ASN A 70 -15.27 4.13 3.63
N THR A 71 -15.71 3.15 2.84
CA THR A 71 -17.03 3.16 2.19
C THR A 71 -18.07 2.35 2.96
N GLY A 72 -17.67 1.43 3.83
CA GLY A 72 -18.62 0.58 4.55
C GLY A 72 -17.98 -0.42 5.50
N VAL A 73 -18.77 -1.45 5.82
CA VAL A 73 -18.35 -2.58 6.64
C VAL A 73 -18.10 -3.78 5.73
N PHE A 74 -16.99 -4.44 5.92
CA PHE A 74 -16.53 -5.53 5.07
C PHE A 74 -16.31 -6.80 5.88
N TYR A 75 -16.71 -7.90 5.27
CA TYR A 75 -16.32 -9.25 5.64
C TYR A 75 -15.52 -9.82 4.50
N ILE A 76 -14.37 -10.39 4.77
CA ILE A 76 -13.47 -10.92 3.75
C ILE A 76 -13.09 -12.36 4.04
N TYR A 77 -12.88 -13.12 2.99
CA TYR A 77 -12.35 -14.46 3.02
C TYR A 77 -11.14 -14.54 2.10
N VAL A 78 -10.02 -15.03 2.61
CA VAL A 78 -8.76 -15.11 1.85
C VAL A 78 -8.64 -16.49 1.22
N THR A 79 -8.85 -16.58 -0.09
CA THR A 79 -8.75 -17.84 -0.85
C THR A 79 -7.31 -18.22 -1.19
N ASP A 80 -6.46 -17.21 -1.46
CA ASP A 80 -5.05 -17.45 -1.78
C ASP A 80 -4.18 -16.27 -1.30
N LYS A 81 -2.96 -16.58 -0.89
CA LYS A 81 -1.99 -15.60 -0.39
C LYS A 81 -0.62 -15.88 -1.00
N ARG A 82 -0.16 -14.98 -1.83
CA ARG A 82 1.18 -15.05 -2.41
C ARG A 82 2.15 -14.28 -1.55
N ILE A 83 3.08 -14.98 -0.94
CA ILE A 83 4.18 -14.38 -0.20
C ILE A 83 5.38 -14.36 -1.15
N SER A 84 5.91 -13.16 -1.42
CA SER A 84 7.14 -13.04 -2.20
C SER A 84 8.26 -13.79 -1.49
N SER A 85 8.97 -14.65 -2.20
CA SER A 85 10.21 -15.23 -1.70
C SER A 85 11.18 -14.09 -1.39
N GLY A 86 11.76 -14.10 -0.18
CA GLY A 86 12.72 -13.09 0.21
C GLY A 86 13.87 -12.98 -0.79
N ILE A 87 14.38 -11.78 -1.02
CA ILE A 87 15.54 -11.55 -1.87
C ILE A 87 16.76 -12.09 -1.13
N GLN A 88 17.40 -13.12 -1.69
CA GLN A 88 18.58 -13.74 -1.09
C GLN A 88 19.85 -12.88 -1.20
N ASN A 89 19.88 -11.97 -2.18
CA ASN A 89 21.04 -11.11 -2.41
C ASN A 89 20.63 -9.69 -2.77
N TYR A 90 21.02 -8.75 -1.92
CA TYR A 90 20.74 -7.33 -2.08
C TYR A 90 21.85 -6.54 -2.78
N SER A 91 22.94 -7.19 -3.26
CA SER A 91 24.11 -6.52 -3.83
C SER A 91 23.76 -5.55 -4.96
N ASN A 92 22.86 -5.96 -5.86
CA ASN A 92 22.42 -5.08 -6.95
C ASN A 92 21.68 -3.85 -6.45
N MET A 93 20.80 -3.99 -5.45
CA MET A 93 20.09 -2.86 -4.85
C MET A 93 21.05 -1.91 -4.15
N ILE A 94 22.01 -2.45 -3.40
CA ILE A 94 23.05 -1.67 -2.72
C ILE A 94 23.87 -0.88 -3.75
N ASN A 95 24.27 -1.50 -4.85
CA ASN A 95 25.03 -0.83 -5.91
C ASN A 95 24.24 0.30 -6.57
N VAL A 96 22.96 0.09 -6.86
CA VAL A 96 22.07 1.13 -7.41
C VAL A 96 21.92 2.29 -6.43
N ILE A 97 21.67 2.01 -5.15
CA ILE A 97 21.54 3.04 -4.11
C ILE A 97 22.84 3.83 -3.97
N ASN A 98 23.99 3.16 -3.94
CA ASN A 98 25.29 3.79 -3.80
C ASN A 98 25.62 4.66 -5.03
N ALA A 99 25.33 4.19 -6.25
CA ALA A 99 25.51 4.98 -7.47
C ALA A 99 24.64 6.23 -7.48
N THR A 100 23.36 6.11 -7.11
CA THR A 100 22.44 7.24 -7.00
C THR A 100 22.91 8.25 -5.94
N ARG A 101 23.32 7.77 -4.77
CA ARG A 101 23.83 8.63 -3.68
C ARG A 101 25.10 9.37 -4.12
N SER A 102 26.05 8.67 -4.74
CA SER A 102 27.28 9.28 -5.23
C SER A 102 27.02 10.34 -6.30
N GLY A 103 26.07 10.11 -7.20
CA GLY A 103 25.64 11.09 -8.20
C GLY A 103 25.05 12.34 -7.56
N ASN A 104 24.15 12.17 -6.60
CA ASN A 104 23.50 13.28 -5.89
C ASN A 104 24.51 14.09 -5.06
N VAL A 105 25.46 13.44 -4.39
CA VAL A 105 26.52 14.12 -3.63
C VAL A 105 27.42 14.93 -4.56
N ARG A 106 27.84 14.38 -5.70
CA ARG A 106 28.67 15.11 -6.67
C ARG A 106 27.95 16.34 -7.22
N ALA A 107 26.68 16.19 -7.65
CA ALA A 107 25.88 17.28 -8.16
C ALA A 107 25.64 18.36 -7.09
N GLY A 108 25.28 17.96 -5.88
CA GLY A 108 25.04 18.85 -4.75
C GLY A 108 26.31 19.60 -4.34
N SER A 109 27.46 18.92 -4.25
CA SER A 109 28.74 19.54 -3.91
C SER A 109 29.20 20.53 -4.98
N TYR A 110 29.05 20.18 -6.27
CA TYR A 110 29.39 21.07 -7.36
C TYR A 110 28.52 22.35 -7.35
N ASN A 111 27.21 22.20 -7.17
CA ASN A 111 26.29 23.33 -7.12
C ASN A 111 26.58 24.23 -5.89
N ALA A 112 26.82 23.63 -4.73
CA ALA A 112 27.17 24.40 -3.54
C ALA A 112 28.49 25.16 -3.69
N LEU A 113 29.51 24.58 -4.34
CA LEU A 113 30.76 25.27 -4.65
C LEU A 113 30.54 26.37 -5.65
N LYS A 114 29.73 26.16 -6.68
CA LYS A 114 29.37 27.16 -7.67
C LYS A 114 28.63 28.35 -7.06
N ASP A 115 27.66 28.08 -6.19
CA ASP A 115 26.83 29.09 -5.54
C ASP A 115 27.63 29.92 -4.52
N ASN A 116 28.68 29.31 -3.91
CA ASN A 116 29.59 30.01 -2.99
C ASN A 116 30.81 30.64 -3.68
N ALA A 117 31.06 30.36 -4.96
CA ALA A 117 32.16 30.94 -5.69
C ALA A 117 31.77 32.33 -6.17
N GLU A 118 32.52 33.37 -5.74
CA GLU A 118 32.51 34.68 -6.36
C GLU A 118 33.20 34.55 -7.72
N ILE A 119 32.44 34.34 -8.80
CA ILE A 119 32.96 34.18 -10.15
C ILE A 119 33.02 35.55 -10.80
N GLU A 120 34.24 36.13 -10.91
CA GLU A 120 34.49 37.31 -11.68
C GLU A 120 34.86 36.95 -13.13
N ASP A 121 34.10 37.46 -14.11
CA ASP A 121 34.33 37.22 -15.54
C ASP A 121 35.01 38.43 -16.19
N PHE A 122 36.29 38.32 -16.40
CA PHE A 122 37.11 39.36 -17.04
C PHE A 122 37.24 39.20 -18.57
N ARG A 123 36.51 38.25 -19.18
CA ARG A 123 36.63 37.97 -20.63
C ARG A 123 36.34 39.21 -21.49
N SER A 124 35.44 40.08 -21.05
CA SER A 124 35.11 41.33 -21.76
C SER A 124 36.25 42.34 -21.83
N MET A 125 37.35 42.16 -21.06
CA MET A 125 38.54 43.00 -21.16
C MET A 125 39.48 42.59 -22.30
N PHE A 126 39.27 41.42 -22.91
CA PHE A 126 40.16 40.84 -23.91
C PHE A 126 39.50 40.73 -25.30
N TYR A 127 38.25 41.12 -25.44
CA TYR A 127 37.48 41.06 -26.68
C TYR A 127 36.75 42.38 -26.95
#